data_b4fbf2920f7c2fa30d16409cb26fabcd
#
_entry.id   b4fbf2920f7c2fa30d16409cb26fabcd
#
_cell.length_a   1.000
_cell.length_b   1.000
_cell.length_c   1.000
_cell.angle_alpha   90.00
_cell.angle_beta   90.00
_cell.angle_gamma   90.00
#
_symmetry.space_group_name_H-M   'P 1'
#
loop_
_entity.id
_entity.type
_entity.pdbx_description
1 polymer ?
#
loop_
_entity_poly.entity_id
_entity_poly.type
_entity_poly.pdbx_seq_one_letter_code
_entity_poly.pdbx_strand_id
1 'polypeptide(L)'
;MKKDTFTISVYTENNIGLLNRISAIFLKRHINLESFSTSQSEIQNVYRFVIVVKTDAERVRKIVQQIEKQVDVIKAFYHTDEETIFQENALYKVKSSSLFEERQIQNIIKASHATIVTVSPEFFVIEKTGFREDTEKLRKELAPYGLLQFVRSGRISVTKAKMGISEILESFKNNN
;
A
#
# COMPACT_ATOMS: atom_id res chain seq x y z
N MET A 1 19.70 12.11 13.13
CA MET A 1 18.25 12.25 13.33
C MET A 1 17.62 10.88 13.15
N LYS A 2 16.68 10.50 14.03
CA LYS A 2 15.95 9.22 13.92
C LYS A 2 15.08 9.27 12.66
N LYS A 3 15.15 8.25 11.82
CA LYS A 3 14.27 8.10 10.65
C LYS A 3 13.11 7.22 11.05
N ASP A 4 11.90 7.72 10.88
CA ASP A 4 10.68 6.99 11.08
C ASP A 4 10.00 6.70 9.73
N THR A 5 9.09 5.73 9.71
CA THR A 5 8.28 5.43 8.53
C THR A 5 7.03 6.28 8.56
N PHE A 6 6.78 7.00 7.48
CA PHE A 6 5.58 7.82 7.31
C PHE A 6 4.75 7.32 6.13
N THR A 7 3.44 7.29 6.35
CA THR A 7 2.44 7.09 5.30
C THR A 7 1.86 8.46 4.93
N ILE A 8 2.05 8.86 3.69
CA ILE A 8 1.50 10.11 3.12
C ILE A 8 0.30 9.72 2.25
N SER A 9 -0.87 10.28 2.57
CA SER A 9 -2.10 10.14 1.78
C SER A 9 -2.34 11.46 1.05
N VAL A 10 -2.40 11.42 -0.28
CA VAL A 10 -2.63 12.60 -1.12
C VAL A 10 -3.91 12.39 -1.91
N TYR A 11 -4.86 13.29 -1.78
CA TYR A 11 -6.12 13.31 -2.53
C TYR A 11 -6.03 14.36 -3.63
N THR A 12 -6.39 13.96 -4.85
CA THR A 12 -6.13 14.75 -6.04
C THR A 12 -7.26 14.63 -7.04
N GLU A 13 -7.40 15.61 -7.91
CA GLU A 13 -8.12 15.43 -9.17
C GLU A 13 -7.39 14.43 -10.09
N ASN A 14 -8.13 13.85 -11.04
CA ASN A 14 -7.55 12.91 -12.00
C ASN A 14 -6.92 13.65 -13.19
N ASN A 15 -5.72 14.18 -13.00
CA ASN A 15 -5.00 14.90 -14.04
C ASN A 15 -3.72 14.22 -14.51
N ILE A 16 -3.52 14.21 -15.84
CA ILE A 16 -2.32 13.65 -16.47
C ILE A 16 -1.07 14.38 -15.97
N GLY A 17 -0.02 13.62 -15.65
CA GLY A 17 1.28 14.15 -15.22
C GLY A 17 1.41 14.47 -13.73
N LEU A 18 0.34 14.38 -12.94
CA LEU A 18 0.40 14.63 -11.49
C LEU A 18 1.32 13.65 -10.78
N LEU A 19 1.31 12.37 -11.17
CA LEU A 19 2.22 11.35 -10.67
C LEU A 19 3.69 11.80 -10.82
N ASN A 20 4.05 12.33 -11.99
CA ASN A 20 5.41 12.81 -12.26
C ASN A 20 5.76 14.01 -11.39
N ARG A 21 4.83 14.94 -11.18
CA ARG A 21 5.03 16.13 -10.34
C ARG A 21 5.24 15.75 -8.87
N ILE A 22 4.43 14.82 -8.36
CA ILE A 22 4.56 14.33 -6.98
C ILE A 22 5.88 13.56 -6.82
N SER A 23 6.21 12.62 -7.72
CA SER A 23 7.45 11.86 -7.64
C SER A 23 8.70 12.74 -7.74
N ALA A 24 8.67 13.82 -8.53
CA ALA A 24 9.77 14.78 -8.64
C ALA A 24 10.07 15.51 -7.31
N ILE A 25 9.07 15.67 -6.43
CA ILE A 25 9.28 16.28 -5.10
C ILE A 25 10.20 15.41 -4.24
N PHE A 26 10.03 14.09 -4.30
CA PHE A 26 10.88 13.14 -3.58
C PHE A 26 12.27 13.02 -4.21
N LEU A 27 12.33 12.97 -5.55
CA LEU A 27 13.57 12.89 -6.29
C LEU A 27 14.49 14.08 -5.98
N LYS A 28 13.97 15.30 -6.01
CA LYS A 28 14.73 16.53 -5.67
C LYS A 28 15.29 16.55 -4.26
N ARG A 29 14.73 15.74 -3.36
CA ARG A 29 15.16 15.62 -1.95
C ARG A 29 15.99 14.38 -1.68
N HIS A 30 16.27 13.59 -2.71
CA HIS A 30 16.99 12.31 -2.58
C HIS A 30 16.32 11.37 -1.55
N ILE A 31 14.98 11.28 -1.58
CA ILE A 31 14.21 10.41 -0.71
C ILE A 31 13.69 9.23 -1.53
N ASN A 32 14.07 8.02 -1.11
CA ASN A 32 13.56 6.80 -1.70
C ASN A 32 12.14 6.54 -1.23
N LEU A 33 11.29 6.11 -2.15
CA LEU A 33 9.94 5.65 -1.87
C LEU A 33 9.98 4.16 -1.52
N GLU A 34 9.44 3.80 -0.36
CA GLU A 34 9.27 2.39 0.04
C GLU A 34 8.11 1.74 -0.72
N SER A 35 7.03 2.48 -0.90
CA SER A 35 5.92 2.11 -1.77
C SER A 35 5.20 3.35 -2.30
N PHE A 36 4.57 3.19 -3.46
CA PHE A 36 3.73 4.19 -4.08
C PHE A 36 2.55 3.47 -4.75
N SER A 37 1.34 3.77 -4.32
CA SER A 37 0.13 3.23 -4.91
C SER A 37 -0.88 4.34 -5.17
N THR A 38 -1.71 4.14 -6.18
CA THR A 38 -2.78 5.07 -6.53
C THR A 38 -4.05 4.29 -6.84
N SER A 39 -5.18 4.82 -6.42
CA SER A 39 -6.50 4.29 -6.69
C SER A 39 -7.52 5.41 -6.72
N GLN A 40 -8.68 5.15 -7.32
CA GLN A 40 -9.83 6.02 -7.16
C GLN A 40 -10.26 6.05 -5.69
N SER A 41 -10.62 7.21 -5.17
CA SER A 41 -11.16 7.34 -3.82
C SER A 41 -12.67 7.03 -3.80
N GLU A 42 -13.28 7.10 -2.63
CA GLU A 42 -14.74 7.00 -2.45
C GLU A 42 -15.51 8.16 -3.10
N ILE A 43 -14.82 9.25 -3.44
CA ILE A 43 -15.44 10.42 -4.09
C ILE A 43 -15.16 10.37 -5.59
N GLN A 44 -16.19 10.56 -6.38
CA GLN A 44 -16.12 10.55 -7.84
C GLN A 44 -15.11 11.58 -8.35
N ASN A 45 -14.22 11.18 -9.28
CA ASN A 45 -13.15 11.99 -9.88
C ASN A 45 -12.04 12.41 -8.91
N VAL A 46 -12.03 11.88 -7.69
CA VAL A 46 -10.94 12.05 -6.75
C VAL A 46 -10.09 10.79 -6.67
N TYR A 47 -8.78 10.94 -6.82
CA TYR A 47 -7.79 9.86 -6.68
C TYR A 47 -7.05 10.01 -5.38
N ARG A 48 -6.68 8.88 -4.80
CA ARG A 48 -5.84 8.80 -3.62
C ARG A 48 -4.50 8.19 -3.98
N PHE A 49 -3.42 8.89 -3.65
CA PHE A 49 -2.08 8.34 -3.62
C PHE A 49 -1.73 7.95 -2.18
N VAL A 50 -1.16 6.78 -2.00
CA VAL A 50 -0.57 6.33 -0.73
C VAL A 50 0.91 6.15 -0.97
N ILE A 51 1.71 6.96 -0.28
CA ILE A 51 3.17 7.01 -0.44
C ILE A 51 3.81 6.68 0.90
N VAL A 52 4.69 5.69 0.93
CA VAL A 52 5.42 5.31 2.14
C VAL A 52 6.87 5.71 1.98
N VAL A 53 7.38 6.45 2.97
CA VAL A 53 8.75 6.95 2.99
C VAL A 53 9.38 6.76 4.37
N LYS A 54 10.71 6.56 4.39
CA LYS A 54 11.49 6.52 5.61
C LYS A 54 12.35 7.79 5.70
N THR A 55 11.95 8.70 6.58
CA THR A 55 12.58 10.02 6.71
C THR A 55 12.41 10.58 8.13
N ASP A 56 12.83 11.81 8.38
CA ASP A 56 12.57 12.53 9.62
C ASP A 56 11.29 13.37 9.54
N ALA A 57 10.73 13.73 10.70
CA ALA A 57 9.48 14.46 10.82
C ALA A 57 9.51 15.86 10.17
N GLU A 58 10.65 16.54 10.20
CA GLU A 58 10.78 17.85 9.57
C GLU A 58 10.72 17.76 8.04
N ARG A 59 11.41 16.77 7.47
CA ARG A 59 11.39 16.55 6.02
C ARG A 59 10.03 16.12 5.52
N VAL A 60 9.33 15.18 6.19
CA VAL A 60 8.00 14.76 5.74
C VAL A 60 7.03 15.93 5.76
N ARG A 61 7.07 16.78 6.81
CA ARG A 61 6.25 17.99 6.88
C ARG A 61 6.48 18.91 5.68
N LYS A 62 7.74 19.19 5.34
CA LYS A 62 8.11 20.03 4.18
C LYS A 62 7.66 19.44 2.85
N ILE A 63 7.72 18.10 2.72
CA ILE A 63 7.25 17.38 1.54
C ILE A 63 5.74 17.55 1.37
N VAL A 64 4.97 17.28 2.43
CA VAL A 64 3.50 17.40 2.40
C VAL A 64 3.07 18.81 2.07
N GLN A 65 3.67 19.83 2.69
CA GLN A 65 3.41 21.23 2.36
C GLN A 65 3.71 21.58 0.89
N GLN A 66 4.72 20.95 0.29
CA GLN A 66 5.03 21.16 -1.13
C GLN A 66 4.07 20.40 -2.06
N ILE A 67 3.61 19.21 -1.65
CA ILE A 67 2.58 18.46 -2.36
C ILE A 67 1.27 19.25 -2.37
N GLU A 68 0.85 19.81 -1.23
CA GLU A 68 -0.38 20.62 -1.14
C GLU A 68 -0.36 21.89 -1.99
N LYS A 69 0.82 22.37 -2.40
CA LYS A 69 0.95 23.50 -3.33
C LYS A 69 0.78 23.12 -4.80
N GLN A 70 0.65 21.86 -5.14
CA GLN A 70 0.37 21.43 -6.51
C GLN A 70 -1.09 21.73 -6.86
N VAL A 71 -1.34 22.28 -8.04
CA VAL A 71 -2.66 22.78 -8.48
C VAL A 71 -3.77 21.74 -8.35
N ASP A 72 -3.46 20.47 -8.71
CA ASP A 72 -4.47 19.41 -8.74
C ASP A 72 -4.57 18.62 -7.42
N VAL A 73 -3.86 19.05 -6.37
CA VAL A 73 -3.91 18.41 -5.05
C VAL A 73 -4.98 19.06 -4.21
N ILE A 74 -5.97 18.28 -3.84
CA ILE A 74 -7.07 18.70 -2.97
C ILE A 74 -6.60 18.78 -1.52
N LYS A 75 -5.96 17.70 -1.03
CA LYS A 75 -5.43 17.62 0.33
C LYS A 75 -4.34 16.57 0.45
N ALA A 76 -3.40 16.78 1.36
CA ALA A 76 -2.40 15.79 1.72
C ALA A 76 -2.25 15.69 3.25
N PHE A 77 -2.07 14.47 3.74
CA PHE A 77 -1.86 14.14 5.14
C PHE A 77 -0.65 13.23 5.27
N TYR A 78 0.01 13.25 6.42
CA TYR A 78 1.01 12.26 6.76
C TYR A 78 0.80 11.75 8.19
N HIS A 79 1.11 10.48 8.39
CA HIS A 79 0.96 9.81 9.68
C HIS A 79 2.13 8.85 9.88
N THR A 80 2.50 8.63 11.12
CA THR A 80 3.43 7.57 11.52
C THR A 80 2.75 6.21 11.50
N ASP A 81 3.51 5.13 11.61
CA ASP A 81 2.96 3.78 11.73
C ASP A 81 2.10 3.63 13.01
N GLU A 82 2.43 4.35 14.08
CA GLU A 82 1.65 4.35 15.33
C GLU A 82 0.27 5.01 15.17
N GLU A 83 0.15 6.01 14.28
CA GLU A 83 -1.08 6.75 14.00
C GLU A 83 -1.93 6.12 12.89
N THR A 84 -1.47 5.01 12.31
CA THR A 84 -2.06 4.41 11.11
C THR A 84 -2.45 2.96 11.37
N ILE A 85 -3.58 2.54 10.81
CA ILE A 85 -3.92 1.12 10.60
C ILE A 85 -3.61 0.83 9.15
N PHE A 86 -2.75 -0.16 8.88
CA PHE A 86 -2.35 -0.48 7.52
C PHE A 86 -2.13 -1.97 7.32
N GLN A 87 -2.29 -2.40 6.08
CA GLN A 87 -2.00 -3.77 5.63
C GLN A 87 -1.49 -3.73 4.19
N GLU A 88 -0.82 -4.81 3.78
CA GLU A 88 -0.44 -5.11 2.41
C GLU A 88 -1.17 -6.39 1.99
N ASN A 89 -1.53 -6.50 0.71
CA ASN A 89 -2.07 -7.72 0.15
C ASN A 89 -1.00 -8.42 -0.69
N ALA A 90 -0.86 -9.74 -0.56
CA ALA A 90 0.09 -10.53 -1.30
C ALA A 90 -0.57 -11.72 -1.98
N LEU A 91 -0.14 -12.02 -3.21
CA LEU A 91 -0.53 -13.20 -3.97
C LEU A 91 0.67 -14.11 -4.18
N TYR A 92 0.45 -15.41 -3.99
CA TYR A 92 1.44 -16.48 -4.13
C TYR A 92 0.91 -17.50 -5.13
N LYS A 93 1.57 -17.62 -6.27
CA LYS A 93 1.30 -18.65 -7.27
C LYS A 93 2.22 -19.83 -7.00
N VAL A 94 1.65 -21.00 -6.73
CA VAL A 94 2.38 -22.21 -6.34
C VAL A 94 1.97 -23.38 -7.24
N LYS A 95 2.84 -24.35 -7.45
CA LYS A 95 2.55 -25.56 -8.26
C LYS A 95 1.42 -26.39 -7.61
N SER A 96 0.44 -26.85 -8.41
CA SER A 96 -0.69 -27.62 -7.91
C SER A 96 -0.30 -29.00 -7.35
N SER A 97 0.76 -29.64 -7.85
CA SER A 97 1.24 -30.91 -7.30
C SER A 97 1.48 -30.83 -5.80
N SER A 98 2.06 -29.74 -5.32
CA SER A 98 2.35 -29.54 -3.89
C SER A 98 1.10 -29.48 -3.01
N LEU A 99 -0.05 -29.02 -3.54
CA LEU A 99 -1.30 -28.95 -2.78
C LEU A 99 -1.89 -30.34 -2.47
N PHE A 100 -1.71 -31.27 -3.40
CA PHE A 100 -2.30 -32.60 -3.34
C PHE A 100 -1.35 -33.65 -2.71
N GLU A 101 -0.04 -33.48 -2.92
CA GLU A 101 0.98 -34.43 -2.50
C GLU A 101 1.48 -34.17 -1.10
N GLU A 102 1.41 -32.92 -0.60
CA GLU A 102 2.02 -32.51 0.66
C GLU A 102 1.01 -31.89 1.66
N ARG A 103 0.62 -32.66 2.68
CA ARG A 103 -0.25 -32.16 3.76
C ARG A 103 0.32 -30.91 4.47
N GLN A 104 1.64 -30.74 4.47
CA GLN A 104 2.30 -29.63 5.13
C GLN A 104 1.90 -28.29 4.54
N ILE A 105 1.74 -28.18 3.23
CA ILE A 105 1.33 -26.92 2.59
C ILE A 105 -0.06 -26.47 3.03
N GLN A 106 -0.98 -27.43 3.21
CA GLN A 106 -2.33 -27.12 3.71
C GLN A 106 -2.28 -26.59 5.14
N ASN A 107 -1.38 -27.12 5.98
CA ASN A 107 -1.18 -26.63 7.35
C ASN A 107 -0.56 -25.23 7.34
N ILE A 108 0.41 -24.94 6.47
CA ILE A 108 0.99 -23.60 6.30
C ILE A 108 -0.09 -22.58 5.91
N ILE A 109 -0.93 -22.91 4.92
CA ILE A 109 -2.02 -22.04 4.48
C ILE A 109 -2.99 -21.75 5.64
N LYS A 110 -3.42 -22.78 6.37
CA LYS A 110 -4.31 -22.62 7.52
C LYS A 110 -3.68 -21.80 8.64
N ALA A 111 -2.45 -22.14 9.02
CA ALA A 111 -1.74 -21.47 10.12
C ALA A 111 -1.45 -19.99 9.82
N SER A 112 -1.24 -19.66 8.56
CA SER A 112 -1.04 -18.28 8.13
C SER A 112 -2.33 -17.49 7.95
N HIS A 113 -3.51 -18.11 8.11
CA HIS A 113 -4.82 -17.52 7.76
C HIS A 113 -4.87 -16.98 6.33
N ALA A 114 -4.22 -17.67 5.41
CA ALA A 114 -4.24 -17.34 4.00
C ALA A 114 -5.42 -18.03 3.30
N THR A 115 -5.89 -17.43 2.20
CA THR A 115 -7.06 -17.92 1.45
C THR A 115 -6.63 -18.40 0.08
N ILE A 116 -7.16 -19.56 -0.36
CA ILE A 116 -6.97 -20.02 -1.73
C ILE A 116 -7.94 -19.25 -2.63
N VAL A 117 -7.40 -18.49 -3.59
CA VAL A 117 -8.17 -17.66 -4.53
C VAL A 117 -8.63 -18.49 -5.73
N THR A 118 -7.76 -19.33 -6.26
CA THR A 118 -8.06 -20.19 -7.41
C THR A 118 -7.17 -21.42 -7.42
N VAL A 119 -7.67 -22.48 -8.04
CA VAL A 119 -6.93 -23.74 -8.26
C VAL A 119 -7.11 -24.13 -9.72
N SER A 120 -5.99 -24.46 -10.38
CA SER A 120 -5.96 -25.03 -11.73
C SER A 120 -5.13 -26.32 -11.72
N PRO A 121 -5.11 -27.12 -12.81
CA PRO A 121 -4.28 -28.33 -12.89
C PRO A 121 -2.78 -28.06 -12.69
N GLU A 122 -2.29 -26.90 -13.09
CA GLU A 122 -0.86 -26.58 -13.09
C GLU A 122 -0.41 -25.78 -11.87
N PHE A 123 -1.29 -24.91 -11.34
CA PHE A 123 -0.98 -24.02 -10.22
C PHE A 123 -2.22 -23.71 -9.39
N PHE A 124 -1.98 -23.23 -8.19
CA PHE A 124 -2.98 -22.55 -7.38
C PHE A 124 -2.45 -21.22 -6.88
N VAL A 125 -3.37 -20.31 -6.54
CA VAL A 125 -3.04 -18.98 -6.05
C VAL A 125 -3.60 -18.82 -4.65
N ILE A 126 -2.73 -18.36 -3.75
CA ILE A 126 -3.05 -18.01 -2.36
C ILE A 126 -2.99 -16.50 -2.21
N GLU A 127 -3.92 -15.96 -1.44
CA GLU A 127 -3.93 -14.56 -0.99
C GLU A 127 -3.63 -14.51 0.51
N LYS A 128 -2.85 -13.51 0.91
CA LYS A 128 -2.61 -13.16 2.31
C LYS A 128 -2.58 -11.65 2.47
N THR A 129 -3.48 -11.13 3.31
CA THR A 129 -3.45 -9.75 3.78
C THR A 129 -2.82 -9.70 5.16
N GLY A 130 -1.95 -8.74 5.41
CA GLY A 130 -1.25 -8.59 6.68
C GLY A 130 -0.11 -7.58 6.62
N PHE A 131 0.75 -7.60 7.65
CA PHE A 131 1.97 -6.80 7.63
C PHE A 131 3.02 -7.42 6.68
N ARG A 132 4.01 -6.61 6.33
CA ARG A 132 5.10 -7.03 5.45
C ARG A 132 5.83 -8.27 5.96
N GLU A 133 6.04 -8.34 7.27
CA GLU A 133 6.69 -9.46 7.94
C GLU A 133 5.89 -10.76 7.77
N ASP A 134 4.56 -10.69 7.89
CA ASP A 134 3.66 -11.85 7.76
C ASP A 134 3.64 -12.37 6.31
N THR A 135 3.53 -11.46 5.34
CA THR A 135 3.52 -11.83 3.92
C THR A 135 4.88 -12.37 3.48
N GLU A 136 5.98 -11.83 4.00
CA GLU A 136 7.34 -12.32 3.72
C GLU A 136 7.62 -13.67 4.40
N LYS A 137 7.11 -13.88 5.62
CA LYS A 137 7.20 -15.17 6.32
C LYS A 137 6.53 -16.26 5.49
N LEU A 138 5.29 -16.05 5.06
CA LEU A 138 4.56 -17.00 4.23
C LEU A 138 5.28 -17.28 2.91
N ARG A 139 5.87 -16.25 2.27
CA ARG A 139 6.68 -16.41 1.06
C ARG A 139 7.83 -17.40 1.26
N LYS A 140 8.54 -17.27 2.38
CA LYS A 140 9.67 -18.18 2.73
C LYS A 140 9.19 -19.59 3.01
N GLU A 141 8.06 -19.74 3.70
CA GLU A 141 7.46 -21.04 4.02
C GLU A 141 6.97 -21.77 2.75
N LEU A 142 6.45 -21.02 1.76
CA LEU A 142 5.97 -21.58 0.49
C LEU A 142 7.09 -21.85 -0.54
N ALA A 143 8.25 -21.22 -0.39
CA ALA A 143 9.35 -21.36 -1.36
C ALA A 143 9.77 -22.81 -1.65
N PRO A 144 9.88 -23.73 -0.67
CA PRO A 144 10.24 -25.12 -0.91
C PRO A 144 9.20 -25.92 -1.73
N TYR A 145 7.95 -25.45 -1.75
CA TYR A 145 6.80 -26.12 -2.37
C TYR A 145 6.54 -25.69 -3.83
N GLY A 146 7.52 -25.12 -4.48
CA GLY A 146 7.40 -24.74 -5.90
C GLY A 146 6.66 -23.41 -6.09
N LEU A 147 7.02 -22.40 -5.32
CA LEU A 147 6.55 -21.01 -5.49
C LEU A 147 6.99 -20.52 -6.88
N LEU A 148 6.03 -20.28 -7.77
CA LEU A 148 6.24 -19.84 -9.14
C LEU A 148 6.32 -18.32 -9.26
N GLN A 149 5.48 -17.62 -8.49
CA GLN A 149 5.41 -16.16 -8.52
C GLN A 149 4.94 -15.63 -7.17
N PHE A 150 5.50 -14.51 -6.77
CA PHE A 150 5.09 -13.74 -5.61
C PHE A 150 4.92 -12.27 -6.02
N VAL A 151 3.79 -11.68 -5.66
CA VAL A 151 3.52 -10.25 -5.84
C VAL A 151 2.91 -9.69 -4.56
N ARG A 152 3.19 -8.43 -4.29
CA ARG A 152 2.65 -7.72 -3.12
C ARG A 152 2.22 -6.32 -3.52
N SER A 153 1.08 -5.88 -2.99
CA SER A 153 0.59 -4.52 -3.18
C SER A 153 1.44 -3.52 -2.40
N GLY A 154 1.24 -2.25 -2.68
CA GLY A 154 1.59 -1.20 -1.73
C GLY A 154 0.67 -1.27 -0.50
N ARG A 155 0.97 -0.43 0.48
CA ARG A 155 0.22 -0.30 1.72
C ARG A 155 -1.19 0.24 1.45
N ILE A 156 -2.20 -0.41 2.02
CA ILE A 156 -3.56 0.11 2.17
C ILE A 156 -3.65 0.61 3.62
N SER A 157 -4.11 1.84 3.83
CA SER A 157 -4.03 2.45 5.17
C SER A 157 -5.20 3.39 5.45
N VAL A 158 -5.57 3.44 6.74
CA VAL A 158 -6.48 4.45 7.30
C VAL A 158 -5.83 5.04 8.56
N THR A 159 -6.14 6.30 8.86
CA THR A 159 -5.69 6.92 10.12
C THR A 159 -6.49 6.40 11.31
N LYS A 160 -5.85 6.32 12.48
CA LYS A 160 -6.54 6.03 13.75
C LYS A 160 -7.33 7.24 14.27
N ALA A 161 -7.02 8.44 13.78
CA ALA A 161 -7.77 9.64 14.14
C ALA A 161 -9.19 9.57 13.59
N LYS A 162 -10.16 10.08 14.35
CA LYS A 162 -11.55 10.25 13.90
C LYS A 162 -11.58 11.39 12.87
N MET A 163 -11.32 11.07 11.62
CA MET A 163 -11.24 12.02 10.51
C MET A 163 -12.26 11.64 9.44
N GLY A 164 -13.23 12.49 9.20
CA GLY A 164 -14.20 12.35 8.10
C GLY A 164 -13.56 12.83 6.79
N ILE A 165 -12.81 11.96 6.11
CA ILE A 165 -12.13 12.33 4.85
C ILE A 165 -13.14 12.77 3.80
N SER A 166 -14.25 12.06 3.64
CA SER A 166 -15.31 12.39 2.67
C SER A 166 -15.86 13.80 2.90
N GLU A 167 -16.15 14.17 4.14
CA GLU A 167 -16.64 15.51 4.50
C GLU A 167 -15.62 16.61 4.14
N ILE A 168 -14.33 16.35 4.43
CA ILE A 168 -13.24 17.28 4.12
C ILE A 168 -13.13 17.45 2.59
N LEU A 169 -13.14 16.37 1.83
CA LEU A 169 -12.99 16.43 0.37
C LEU A 169 -14.21 17.07 -0.31
N GLU A 170 -15.43 16.81 0.17
CA GLU A 170 -16.64 17.44 -0.35
C GLU A 170 -16.67 18.94 -0.07
N SER A 171 -16.20 19.39 1.10
CA SER A 171 -16.10 20.81 1.41
C SER A 171 -15.16 21.57 0.46
N PHE A 172 -14.08 20.93 0.02
CA PHE A 172 -13.19 21.53 -1.00
C PHE A 172 -13.79 21.56 -2.39
N LYS A 173 -14.61 20.56 -2.77
CA LYS A 173 -15.27 20.52 -4.08
C LYS A 173 -16.35 21.60 -4.23
N ASN A 174 -17.03 21.93 -3.15
CA ASN A 174 -18.13 22.91 -3.14
C ASN A 174 -17.62 24.37 -3.06
N ASN A 175 -16.34 24.58 -2.75
CA ASN A 175 -15.71 25.90 -2.63
C ASN A 175 -14.89 26.32 -3.87
N ASN A 176 -14.83 25.48 -4.91
CA ASN A 176 -14.21 25.73 -6.21
C ASN A 176 -15.25 25.65 -7.33
#